data_80efd1bb5346619c6be37772abfa1525
#
_entry.id   80efd1bb5346619c6be37772abfa1525
#
_cell.length_a   1.000
_cell.length_b   1.000
_cell.length_c   1.000
_cell.angle_alpha   90.00
_cell.angle_beta   90.00
_cell.angle_gamma   90.00
#
_symmetry.space_group_name_H-M   'P 1'
#
loop_
_entity.id
_entity.type
_entity.pdbx_description
1 polymer ?
#
loop_
_entity_poly.entity_id
_entity_poly.type
_entity_poly.pdbx_seq_one_letter_code
_entity_poly.pdbx_strand_id
1 'polypeptide(L)' 'MKMVNKASGEAVYFNPITKNGKEAWVVQGIGSTVVIARDRQRRKSRTFTQYAQAEAYLKRHGFESESYR' A
#
# COMPACT_ATOMS: atom_id res chain seq x y z
N MET A 1 6.41 5.84 3.68
CA MET A 1 5.36 6.19 4.66
C MET A 1 4.69 4.92 5.14
N LYS A 2 4.50 4.81 6.43
CA LYS A 2 3.84 3.64 6.99
C LYS A 2 2.35 3.90 7.14
N MET A 3 1.54 2.96 6.65
CA MET A 3 0.08 3.03 6.75
C MET A 3 -0.38 1.86 7.61
N VAL A 4 -1.35 2.10 8.46
CA VAL A 4 -1.81 1.08 9.39
C VAL A 4 -3.33 0.92 9.30
N ASN A 5 -3.79 -0.30 9.56
CA ASN A 5 -5.20 -0.58 9.75
C ASN A 5 -5.40 -0.83 11.24
N LYS A 6 -5.99 0.14 11.92
CA LYS A 6 -6.12 0.06 13.38
C LYS A 6 -7.07 -1.04 13.82
N ALA A 7 -7.99 -1.43 12.96
CA ALA A 7 -8.95 -2.48 13.30
C ALA A 7 -8.32 -3.86 13.28
N SER A 8 -7.42 -4.12 12.31
CA SER A 8 -6.82 -5.44 12.15
C SER A 8 -5.40 -5.53 12.70
N GLY A 9 -4.76 -4.39 12.92
CA GLY A 9 -3.35 -4.36 13.32
C GLY A 9 -2.38 -4.55 12.17
N GLU A 10 -2.88 -4.65 10.95
CA GLU A 10 -2.01 -4.80 9.79
C GLU A 10 -1.36 -3.49 9.41
N ALA A 11 -0.20 -3.57 8.74
CA ALA A 11 0.52 -2.39 8.33
C ALA A 11 1.21 -2.63 7.00
N VAL A 12 1.38 -1.54 6.25
CA VAL A 12 2.09 -1.57 4.96
C VAL A 12 2.96 -0.34 4.85
N TYR A 13 4.02 -0.44 4.04
CA TYR A 13 4.77 0.72 3.60
C TYR A 13 4.17 1.20 2.28
N PHE A 14 4.05 2.51 2.15
CA PHE A 14 3.53 3.15 0.95
C PHE A 14 4.54 4.20 0.51
N ASN A 15 5.26 3.94 -0.59
CA ASN A 15 6.35 4.78 -1.02
C ASN A 15 6.30 5.05 -2.51
N PRO A 16 6.70 6.26 -2.92
CA PRO A 16 6.89 6.52 -4.34
C PRO A 16 8.18 5.87 -4.82
N ILE A 17 8.17 5.41 -6.05
CA ILE A 17 9.34 4.84 -6.71
C ILE A 17 9.41 5.36 -8.14
N THR A 18 10.56 5.20 -8.77
CA THR A 18 10.72 5.50 -10.19
C THR A 18 10.94 4.19 -10.91
N LYS A 19 10.11 3.94 -11.91
CA LYS A 19 10.19 2.71 -12.69
C LYS A 19 10.21 3.09 -14.16
N ASN A 20 11.28 2.73 -14.85
CA ASN A 20 11.44 3.04 -16.28
C ASN A 20 11.26 4.53 -16.56
N GLY A 21 11.81 5.37 -15.68
CA GLY A 21 11.74 6.82 -15.83
C GLY A 21 10.40 7.42 -15.49
N LYS A 22 9.46 6.63 -14.97
CA LYS A 22 8.13 7.11 -14.61
C LYS A 22 7.88 6.91 -13.13
N GLU A 23 7.10 7.79 -12.55
CA GLU A 23 6.70 7.65 -11.16
C GLU A 23 5.71 6.50 -10.99
N ALA A 24 5.88 5.78 -9.90
CA ALA A 24 4.95 4.75 -9.50
C ALA A 24 4.89 4.73 -7.98
N TRP A 25 3.96 3.99 -7.42
CA TRP A 25 3.77 3.92 -5.97
C TRP A 25 3.67 2.46 -5.57
N VAL A 26 4.43 2.07 -4.56
CA VAL A 26 4.44 0.69 -4.09
C VAL A 26 3.79 0.62 -2.72
N VAL A 27 2.93 -0.39 -2.55
CA VAL A 27 2.34 -0.75 -1.26
C VAL A 27 2.94 -2.09 -0.89
N GLN A 28 3.68 -2.14 0.21
CA GLN A 28 4.40 -3.35 0.62
C GLN A 28 3.95 -3.78 2.01
N GLY A 29 3.55 -5.04 2.14
CA GLY A 29 3.12 -5.59 3.43
C GLY A 29 4.26 -5.68 4.42
N ILE A 30 3.97 -5.40 5.69
CA ILE A 30 4.92 -5.48 6.77
C ILE A 30 4.61 -6.71 7.60
N GLY A 31 5.63 -7.49 7.89
CA GLY A 31 5.47 -8.71 8.68
C GLY A 31 4.59 -9.73 7.96
N SER A 32 3.52 -10.16 8.59
CA SER A 32 2.60 -11.12 8.01
C SER A 32 1.53 -10.48 7.13
N THR A 33 1.52 -9.15 7.02
CA THR A 33 0.55 -8.45 6.21
C THR A 33 0.78 -8.76 4.73
N VAL A 34 -0.29 -9.07 4.02
CA VAL A 34 -0.22 -9.31 2.59
C VAL A 34 -1.03 -8.25 1.85
N VAL A 35 -0.66 -8.04 0.60
CA VAL A 35 -1.30 -7.08 -0.28
C VAL A 35 -2.05 -7.86 -1.35
N ILE A 36 -3.26 -7.43 -1.66
CA ILE A 36 -4.05 -8.09 -2.70
C ILE A 36 -3.67 -7.49 -4.03
N ALA A 37 -3.16 -8.35 -4.93
CA ALA A 37 -2.75 -7.93 -6.24
C ALA A 37 -3.94 -7.74 -7.17
N ARG A 38 -3.68 -7.25 -8.37
CA ARG A 38 -4.72 -6.99 -9.35
C ARG A 38 -5.48 -8.26 -9.72
N ASP A 39 -4.78 -9.40 -9.72
CA ASP A 39 -5.40 -10.69 -10.02
C ASP A 39 -6.01 -11.35 -8.79
N ARG A 40 -6.15 -10.58 -7.70
CA ARG A 40 -6.71 -11.03 -6.43
C ARG A 40 -5.83 -12.05 -5.72
N GLN A 41 -4.59 -12.20 -6.16
CA GLN A 41 -3.62 -13.04 -5.46
C GLN A 41 -3.03 -12.29 -4.29
N ARG A 42 -2.60 -13.04 -3.28
CA ARG A 42 -1.92 -12.46 -2.13
C ARG A 42 -0.44 -12.32 -2.45
N ARG A 43 0.08 -11.11 -2.29
CA ARG A 43 1.48 -10.84 -2.57
C ARG A 43 2.06 -9.96 -1.49
N LYS A 44 3.39 -9.87 -1.48
CA LYS A 44 4.07 -9.01 -0.51
C LYS A 44 3.97 -7.54 -0.87
N SER A 45 3.82 -7.24 -2.13
CA SER A 45 3.75 -5.85 -2.56
C SER A 45 2.95 -5.72 -3.85
N ARG A 46 2.49 -4.50 -4.09
CA ARG A 46 1.79 -4.17 -5.32
C ARG A 46 2.23 -2.78 -5.76
N THR A 47 2.51 -2.63 -7.04
CA THR A 47 2.92 -1.35 -7.61
C THR A 47 1.75 -0.76 -8.38
N PHE A 48 1.52 0.55 -8.15
CA PHE A 48 0.48 1.29 -8.84
C PHE A 48 1.12 2.34 -9.72
N THR A 49 0.57 2.55 -10.89
CA THR A 49 1.08 3.57 -11.81
C THR A 49 0.40 4.91 -11.62
N GLN A 50 -0.67 4.98 -10.83
CA GLN A 50 -1.38 6.20 -10.53
C GLN A 50 -1.58 6.34 -9.04
N TYR A 51 -1.28 7.53 -8.52
CA TYR A 51 -1.40 7.79 -7.09
C TYR A 51 -2.84 7.58 -6.61
N ALA A 52 -3.81 8.04 -7.38
CA ALA A 52 -5.21 7.93 -6.97
C ALA A 52 -5.64 6.49 -6.80
N GLN A 53 -5.11 5.57 -7.62
CA GLN A 53 -5.43 4.17 -7.49
C GLN A 53 -4.83 3.57 -6.23
N ALA A 54 -3.59 3.96 -5.92
CA ALA A 54 -2.94 3.49 -4.69
C ALA A 54 -3.69 3.99 -3.47
N GLU A 55 -4.07 5.26 -3.48
CA GLU A 55 -4.81 5.84 -2.36
C GLU A 55 -6.16 5.15 -2.17
N ALA A 56 -6.86 4.90 -3.27
CA ALA A 56 -8.16 4.21 -3.21
C ALA A 56 -8.01 2.80 -2.64
N TYR A 57 -6.94 2.10 -3.02
CA TYR A 57 -6.66 0.78 -2.47
C TYR A 57 -6.49 0.85 -0.96
N LEU A 58 -5.67 1.79 -0.49
CA LEU A 58 -5.42 1.91 0.94
C LEU A 58 -6.69 2.22 1.71
N LYS A 59 -7.50 3.14 1.20
CA LYS A 59 -8.75 3.49 1.87
C LYS A 59 -9.74 2.33 1.89
N ARG A 60 -9.83 1.60 0.78
CA ARG A 60 -10.75 0.47 0.69
C ARG A 60 -10.41 -0.60 1.71
N HIS A 61 -9.12 -0.78 1.99
CA HIS A 61 -8.67 -1.79 2.93
C HIS A 61 -8.47 -1.26 4.35
N GLY A 62 -8.90 -0.02 4.60
CA GLY A 62 -8.89 0.52 5.94
C GLY A 62 -7.55 1.01 6.43
N PHE A 63 -6.59 1.22 5.55
CA PHE A 63 -5.29 1.73 5.94
C PHE A 63 -5.30 3.25 6.01
N GLU A 64 -4.63 3.78 7.01
CA GLU A 64 -4.50 5.22 7.19
C GLU A 64 -3.08 5.54 7.63
N SER A 65 -2.70 6.80 7.49
CA SER A 65 -1.36 7.21 7.88
C SER A 65 -1.14 6.98 9.37
N GLU A 66 0.02 6.47 9.73
CA GLU A 66 0.36 6.25 11.12
C GLU A 66 0.62 7.57 11.85
N SER A 67 0.94 8.64 11.14
CA SER A 67 1.28 9.90 11.79
C SER A 67 0.04 10.50 12.45
N TYR A 68 0.31 11.18 13.58
CA TYR A 68 -0.74 11.87 14.32
C TYR A 68 -0.08 12.97 15.08
N ARG A 69 -0.75 13.68 15.37
CA ARG A 69 -0.16 14.63 16.05
C ARG A 69 -0.65 15.04 16.80
#